data_3c9dc955b5ad2d8fce8df430452e67c2
#
_entry.id   3c9dc955b5ad2d8fce8df430452e67c2
#
_cell.length_a   1.000
_cell.length_b   1.000
_cell.length_c   1.000
_cell.angle_alpha   90.00
_cell.angle_beta   90.00
_cell.angle_gamma   90.00
#
_symmetry.space_group_name_H-M   'P 1'
#
loop_
_entity.id
_entity.type
_entity.pdbx_description
1 polymer ?
#
loop_
_entity_poly.entity_id
_entity_poly.type
_entity_poly.pdbx_seq_one_letter_code
_entity_poly.pdbx_strand_id
1 'polypeptide(L)'
;MIAAWVLLYFFCHGIAHWAVGRLLGIRLAFYTVGGTGNPEGYPAGLRWLFEHLPFFGVQTEKASMQNASPLAKAIMWSAGVTSSAVVPTLSAFGAWSAGVPGSKLFLIFAVFWAIGTLASNWRSRTGDYAKARRALSQE
;
A
#
# COMPACT_ATOMS: atom_id res chain seq x y z
N MET A 1 -5.86 -19.06 4.05
CA MET A 1 -4.81 -18.11 4.44
C MET A 1 -4.32 -17.25 3.26
N ILE A 2 -3.73 -17.85 2.20
CA ILE A 2 -3.11 -17.12 1.08
C ILE A 2 -4.07 -16.13 0.42
N ALA A 3 -5.27 -16.56 0.05
CA ALA A 3 -6.25 -15.67 -0.59
C ALA A 3 -6.62 -14.46 0.28
N ALA A 4 -6.88 -14.67 1.57
CA ALA A 4 -7.18 -13.58 2.50
C ALA A 4 -5.98 -12.62 2.65
N TRP A 5 -4.76 -13.16 2.70
CA TRP A 5 -3.54 -12.38 2.80
C TRP A 5 -3.32 -11.51 1.54
N VAL A 6 -3.52 -12.09 0.34
CA VAL A 6 -3.43 -11.37 -0.94
C VAL A 6 -4.47 -10.24 -0.99
N LEU A 7 -5.72 -10.53 -0.62
CA LEU A 7 -6.77 -9.51 -0.57
C LEU A 7 -6.40 -8.38 0.41
N LEU A 8 -5.96 -8.73 1.62
CA LEU A 8 -5.52 -7.73 2.59
C LEU A 8 -4.35 -6.89 2.05
N TYR A 9 -3.37 -7.52 1.40
CA TYR A 9 -2.21 -6.82 0.83
C TYR A 9 -2.61 -5.71 -0.16
N PHE A 10 -3.56 -6.00 -1.03
CA PHE A 10 -4.00 -5.03 -2.04
C PHE A 10 -5.02 -4.03 -1.52
N PHE A 11 -6.03 -4.50 -0.78
CA PHE A 11 -7.12 -3.61 -0.36
C PHE A 11 -6.73 -2.67 0.77
N CYS A 12 -5.91 -3.10 1.75
CA CYS A 12 -5.54 -2.23 2.86
C CYS A 12 -4.71 -1.03 2.41
N HIS A 13 -3.99 -1.12 1.29
CA HIS A 13 -3.21 -0.04 0.73
C HIS A 13 -4.05 1.22 0.45
N GLY A 14 -5.06 1.08 -0.39
CA GLY A 14 -5.97 2.19 -0.74
C GLY A 14 -6.79 2.68 0.46
N ILE A 15 -7.25 1.74 1.30
CA ILE A 15 -8.01 2.07 2.52
C ILE A 15 -7.15 2.89 3.49
N ALA A 16 -5.88 2.56 3.64
CA ALA A 16 -4.97 3.30 4.52
C ALA A 16 -4.72 4.73 4.02
N HIS A 17 -4.49 4.92 2.73
CA HIS A 17 -4.39 6.26 2.15
C HIS A 17 -5.67 7.07 2.41
N TRP A 18 -6.83 6.44 2.21
CA TRP A 18 -8.10 7.08 2.47
C TRP A 18 -8.28 7.45 3.94
N ALA A 19 -8.12 6.50 4.85
CA ALA A 19 -8.37 6.71 6.27
C ALA A 19 -7.43 7.77 6.85
N VAL A 20 -6.12 7.63 6.58
CA VAL A 20 -5.11 8.56 7.06
C VAL A 20 -5.25 9.94 6.40
N GLY A 21 -5.52 9.98 5.09
CA GLY A 21 -5.78 11.23 4.39
C GLY A 21 -6.95 12.00 5.00
N ARG A 22 -8.08 11.33 5.25
CA ARG A 22 -9.27 11.92 5.90
C ARG A 22 -8.96 12.46 7.29
N LEU A 23 -8.23 11.70 8.11
CA LEU A 23 -7.84 12.14 9.46
C LEU A 23 -6.94 13.37 9.43
N LEU A 24 -6.14 13.53 8.39
CA LEU A 24 -5.23 14.67 8.19
C LEU A 24 -5.86 15.83 7.38
N GLY A 25 -7.16 15.77 7.12
CA GLY A 25 -7.89 16.83 6.40
C GLY A 25 -7.71 16.81 4.88
N ILE A 26 -7.07 15.77 4.31
CA ILE A 26 -6.92 15.60 2.87
C ILE A 26 -8.19 14.98 2.30
N ARG A 27 -8.86 15.70 1.40
CA ARG A 27 -10.07 15.21 0.74
C ARG A 27 -9.72 14.31 -0.44
N LEU A 28 -10.56 13.32 -0.65
CA LEU A 28 -10.46 12.37 -1.76
C LEU A 28 -11.57 12.67 -2.75
N ALA A 29 -11.20 12.74 -4.04
CA ALA A 29 -12.13 13.07 -5.11
C ALA A 29 -12.97 11.85 -5.50
N PHE A 30 -12.33 10.70 -5.74
CA PHE A 30 -13.00 9.46 -6.12
C PHE A 30 -12.10 8.24 -5.88
N TYR A 31 -12.72 7.07 -5.88
CA TYR A 31 -12.06 5.78 -5.87
C TYR A 31 -12.00 5.22 -7.28
N THR A 32 -10.90 4.56 -7.59
CA THR A 32 -10.77 3.78 -8.83
C THR A 32 -10.65 2.31 -8.48
N VAL A 33 -11.41 1.49 -9.16
CA VAL A 33 -11.24 0.03 -9.15
C VAL A 33 -10.81 -0.35 -10.56
N GLY A 34 -9.58 -0.81 -10.71
CA GLY A 34 -9.04 -1.14 -12.03
C GLY A 34 -7.58 -1.56 -11.95
N GLY A 35 -7.01 -1.94 -13.08
CA GLY A 35 -5.63 -2.33 -13.18
C GLY A 35 -4.65 -1.20 -12.85
N THR A 36 -3.37 -1.54 -12.76
CA THR A 36 -2.33 -0.53 -12.50
C THR A 36 -2.24 0.51 -13.62
N GLY A 37 -2.09 1.78 -13.26
CA GLY A 37 -1.85 2.86 -14.22
C GLY A 37 -0.42 2.88 -14.80
N ASN A 38 0.47 1.99 -14.34
CA ASN A 38 1.84 1.88 -14.83
C ASN A 38 2.26 0.41 -15.00
N PRO A 39 1.71 -0.29 -16.01
CA PRO A 39 1.99 -1.70 -16.24
C PRO A 39 3.45 -1.96 -16.67
N GLU A 40 4.12 -0.96 -17.23
CA GLU A 40 5.50 -1.08 -17.69
C GLU A 40 6.51 -1.30 -16.56
N GLY A 41 6.15 -0.95 -15.32
CA GLY A 41 6.97 -1.20 -14.13
C GLY A 41 7.06 -2.67 -13.72
N TYR A 42 6.30 -3.57 -14.36
CA TYR A 42 6.25 -4.98 -14.04
C TYR A 42 6.89 -5.85 -15.13
N PRO A 43 7.45 -7.04 -14.77
CA PRO A 43 7.95 -8.01 -15.76
C PRO A 43 6.88 -8.37 -16.79
N ALA A 44 7.28 -8.60 -18.04
CA ALA A 44 6.37 -8.79 -19.18
C ALA A 44 5.28 -9.86 -18.94
N GLY A 45 5.60 -10.98 -18.28
CA GLY A 45 4.63 -12.04 -17.96
C GLY A 45 3.58 -11.67 -16.90
N LEU A 46 3.85 -10.64 -16.08
CA LEU A 46 2.95 -10.19 -15.02
C LEU A 46 2.16 -8.93 -15.42
N ARG A 47 2.52 -8.26 -16.52
CA ARG A 47 1.84 -7.04 -16.97
C ARG A 47 0.35 -7.25 -17.16
N TRP A 48 -0.02 -8.26 -17.93
CA TRP A 48 -1.42 -8.59 -18.18
C TRP A 48 -2.20 -8.83 -16.90
N LEU A 49 -1.60 -9.55 -15.94
CA LEU A 49 -2.23 -9.81 -14.65
C LEU A 49 -2.47 -8.50 -13.88
N PHE A 50 -1.47 -7.63 -13.79
CA PHE A 50 -1.58 -6.37 -13.05
C PHE A 50 -2.44 -5.32 -13.76
N GLU A 51 -2.59 -5.38 -15.09
CA GLU A 51 -3.53 -4.57 -15.85
C GLU A 51 -5.00 -4.95 -15.57
N HIS A 52 -5.27 -6.22 -15.26
CA HIS A 52 -6.63 -6.75 -15.10
C HIS A 52 -7.03 -6.99 -13.64
N LEU A 53 -6.08 -7.01 -12.72
CA LEU A 53 -6.40 -7.12 -11.29
C LEU A 53 -7.11 -5.85 -10.82
N PRO A 54 -8.23 -5.99 -10.09
CA PRO A 54 -8.96 -4.86 -9.55
C PRO A 54 -8.20 -4.23 -8.37
N PHE A 55 -7.22 -3.39 -8.66
CA PHE A 55 -6.56 -2.58 -7.65
C PHE A 55 -7.51 -1.47 -7.15
N PHE A 56 -7.47 -1.24 -5.86
CA PHE A 56 -8.21 -0.17 -5.24
C PHE A 56 -7.31 1.08 -5.17
N GLY A 57 -7.54 1.99 -6.12
CA GLY A 57 -6.83 3.27 -6.18
C GLY A 57 -7.63 4.38 -5.51
N VAL A 58 -6.93 5.38 -5.01
CA VAL A 58 -7.52 6.58 -4.39
C VAL A 58 -6.97 7.81 -5.08
N GLN A 59 -7.87 8.66 -5.59
CA GLN A 59 -7.51 9.96 -6.16
C GLN A 59 -7.77 11.06 -5.14
N THR A 60 -6.76 11.87 -4.84
CA THR A 60 -6.90 13.02 -3.96
C THR A 60 -7.44 14.23 -4.72
N GLU A 61 -8.25 15.04 -4.05
CA GLU A 61 -8.66 16.35 -4.56
C GLU A 61 -7.44 17.28 -4.61
N LYS A 62 -7.17 17.85 -5.79
CA LYS A 62 -5.97 18.67 -6.03
C LYS A 62 -5.86 19.85 -5.07
N ALA A 63 -6.95 20.60 -4.86
CA ALA A 63 -6.98 21.75 -3.98
C ALA A 63 -6.69 21.38 -2.53
N SER A 64 -7.31 20.30 -2.04
CA SER A 64 -7.09 19.78 -0.69
C SER A 64 -5.64 19.32 -0.51
N MET A 65 -5.09 18.63 -1.52
CA MET A 65 -3.71 18.15 -1.49
C MET A 65 -2.70 19.31 -1.53
N GLN A 66 -2.96 20.38 -2.28
CA GLN A 66 -2.10 21.56 -2.31
C GLN A 66 -2.05 22.25 -0.94
N ASN A 67 -3.19 22.39 -0.28
CA ASN A 67 -3.32 23.08 1.01
C ASN A 67 -2.87 22.24 2.22
N ALA A 68 -2.67 20.93 2.06
CA ALA A 68 -2.20 20.08 3.14
C ALA A 68 -0.73 20.36 3.50
N SER A 69 -0.38 20.25 4.78
CA SER A 69 1.00 20.40 5.22
C SER A 69 1.92 19.34 4.63
N PRO A 70 3.23 19.62 4.45
CA PRO A 70 4.21 18.63 3.99
C PRO A 70 4.18 17.34 4.81
N LEU A 71 4.07 17.48 6.14
CA LEU A 71 3.98 16.32 7.04
C LEU A 71 2.72 15.51 6.82
N ALA A 72 1.55 16.14 6.66
CA ALA A 72 0.29 15.44 6.39
C ALA A 72 0.37 14.63 5.06
N LYS A 73 0.94 15.23 4.02
CA LYS A 73 1.20 14.57 2.74
C LYS A 73 2.11 13.35 2.91
N ALA A 74 3.21 13.52 3.65
CA ALA A 74 4.20 12.47 3.87
C ALA A 74 3.59 11.29 4.66
N ILE A 75 2.85 11.54 5.72
CA ILE A 75 2.17 10.52 6.52
C ILE A 75 1.14 9.78 5.65
N MET A 76 0.29 10.49 4.90
CA MET A 76 -0.69 9.89 4.02
C MET A 76 -0.04 8.98 2.97
N TRP A 77 1.01 9.46 2.27
CA TRP A 77 1.72 8.64 1.29
C TRP A 77 2.39 7.42 1.90
N SER A 78 2.95 7.53 3.10
CA SER A 78 3.60 6.40 3.78
C SER A 78 2.59 5.34 4.25
N ALA A 79 1.34 5.73 4.52
CA ALA A 79 0.32 4.85 5.10
C ALA A 79 -0.01 3.65 4.20
N GLY A 80 -0.09 3.83 2.86
CA GLY A 80 -0.45 2.77 1.93
C GLY A 80 0.51 1.59 1.98
N VAL A 81 1.78 1.84 1.66
CA VAL A 81 2.78 0.77 1.63
C VAL A 81 3.05 0.18 3.01
N THR A 82 3.01 1.00 4.06
CA THR A 82 3.15 0.51 5.44
C THR A 82 2.01 -0.44 5.81
N SER A 83 0.76 -0.11 5.47
CA SER A 83 -0.38 -0.99 5.73
C SER A 83 -0.30 -2.29 4.94
N SER A 84 0.14 -2.25 3.67
CA SER A 84 0.36 -3.46 2.86
C SER A 84 1.42 -4.40 3.45
N ALA A 85 2.40 -3.88 4.16
CA ALA A 85 3.37 -4.71 4.85
C ALA A 85 2.85 -5.22 6.21
N VAL A 86 2.21 -4.35 7.00
CA VAL A 86 1.85 -4.64 8.40
C VAL A 86 0.58 -5.48 8.50
N VAL A 87 -0.51 -5.10 7.82
CA VAL A 87 -1.83 -5.73 8.00
C VAL A 87 -1.83 -7.22 7.61
N PRO A 88 -1.30 -7.62 6.43
CA PRO A 88 -1.21 -9.03 6.06
C PRO A 88 -0.28 -9.82 6.99
N THR A 89 0.81 -9.20 7.48
CA THR A 89 1.72 -9.84 8.42
C THR A 89 1.05 -10.09 9.77
N LEU A 90 0.29 -9.12 10.29
CA LEU A 90 -0.52 -9.30 11.49
C LEU A 90 -1.59 -10.39 11.32
N SER A 91 -2.21 -10.48 10.15
CA SER A 91 -3.16 -11.56 9.84
C SER A 91 -2.48 -12.94 9.85
N ALA A 92 -1.28 -13.06 9.29
CA ALA A 92 -0.49 -14.29 9.35
C ALA A 92 -0.08 -14.66 10.78
N PHE A 93 0.29 -13.67 11.59
CA PHE A 93 0.58 -13.84 13.03
C PHE A 93 -0.67 -14.32 13.79
N GLY A 94 -1.85 -13.72 13.53
CA GLY A 94 -3.11 -14.16 14.11
C GLY A 94 -3.44 -15.61 13.76
N ALA A 95 -3.23 -16.03 12.52
CA ALA A 95 -3.41 -17.42 12.12
C ALA A 95 -2.45 -18.39 12.84
N TRP A 96 -1.19 -17.96 13.03
CA TRP A 96 -0.20 -18.72 13.78
C TRP A 96 -0.58 -18.85 15.27
N SER A 97 -0.96 -17.77 15.92
CA SER A 97 -1.38 -17.75 17.32
C SER A 97 -2.66 -18.58 17.57
N ALA A 98 -3.51 -18.68 16.56
CA ALA A 98 -4.72 -19.53 16.58
C ALA A 98 -4.43 -21.02 16.28
N GLY A 99 -3.16 -21.41 16.07
CA GLY A 99 -2.78 -22.80 15.83
C GLY A 99 -3.15 -23.35 14.45
N VAL A 100 -3.39 -22.47 13.46
CA VAL A 100 -3.77 -22.91 12.10
C VAL A 100 -2.62 -23.69 11.46
N PRO A 101 -2.85 -24.92 10.94
CA PRO A 101 -1.80 -25.72 10.32
C PRO A 101 -1.07 -24.97 9.19
N GLY A 102 0.25 -25.03 9.16
CA GLY A 102 1.10 -24.38 8.16
C GLY A 102 1.30 -22.87 8.35
N SER A 103 0.62 -22.25 9.30
CA SER A 103 0.68 -20.80 9.55
C SER A 103 2.06 -20.28 10.00
N LYS A 104 2.88 -21.13 10.65
CA LYS A 104 4.26 -20.77 11.03
C LYS A 104 5.13 -20.45 9.82
N LEU A 105 5.13 -21.33 8.83
CA LEU A 105 5.87 -21.13 7.56
C LEU A 105 5.29 -19.94 6.78
N PHE A 106 3.97 -19.79 6.82
CA PHE A 106 3.29 -18.68 6.18
C PHE A 106 3.63 -17.34 6.84
N LEU A 107 3.75 -17.28 8.16
CA LEU A 107 4.20 -16.08 8.88
C LEU A 107 5.64 -15.71 8.50
N ILE A 108 6.54 -16.68 8.42
CA ILE A 108 7.92 -16.44 7.97
C ILE A 108 7.91 -15.83 6.56
N PHE A 109 7.16 -16.41 5.63
CA PHE A 109 6.97 -15.86 4.29
C PHE A 109 6.42 -14.42 4.33
N ALA A 110 5.37 -14.17 5.12
CA ALA A 110 4.75 -12.84 5.22
C ALA A 110 5.72 -11.79 5.75
N VAL A 111 6.56 -12.13 6.72
CA VAL A 111 7.61 -11.23 7.25
C VAL A 111 8.64 -10.91 6.17
N PHE A 112 9.18 -11.90 5.46
CA PHE A 112 10.13 -11.65 4.37
C PHE A 112 9.52 -10.81 3.24
N TRP A 113 8.26 -11.08 2.91
CA TRP A 113 7.53 -10.29 1.92
C TRP A 113 7.35 -8.84 2.37
N ALA A 114 6.99 -8.61 3.63
CA ALA A 114 6.85 -7.27 4.19
C ALA A 114 8.18 -6.50 4.14
N ILE A 115 9.29 -7.13 4.53
CA ILE A 115 10.64 -6.52 4.44
C ILE A 115 10.97 -6.18 2.99
N GLY A 116 10.73 -7.09 2.06
CA GLY A 116 10.95 -6.86 0.62
C GLY A 116 10.10 -5.71 0.07
N THR A 117 8.82 -5.64 0.46
CA THR A 117 7.90 -4.56 0.08
C THR A 117 8.39 -3.20 0.58
N LEU A 118 8.74 -3.11 1.86
CA LEU A 118 9.25 -1.86 2.46
C LEU A 118 10.57 -1.44 1.83
N ALA A 119 11.52 -2.36 1.66
CA ALA A 119 12.84 -2.09 1.09
C ALA A 119 12.75 -1.67 -0.38
N SER A 120 11.93 -2.34 -1.19
CA SER A 120 11.74 -2.00 -2.60
C SER A 120 11.09 -0.64 -2.77
N ASN A 121 10.05 -0.34 -1.98
CA ASN A 121 9.37 0.94 -2.01
C ASN A 121 10.28 2.08 -1.50
N TRP A 122 11.11 1.81 -0.49
CA TRP A 122 12.11 2.77 -0.01
C TRP A 122 13.13 3.16 -1.09
N ARG A 123 13.58 2.18 -1.88
CA ARG A 123 14.53 2.40 -2.99
C ARG A 123 13.87 2.96 -4.24
N SER A 124 12.57 2.81 -4.40
CA SER A 124 11.82 3.30 -5.55
C SER A 124 11.91 4.83 -5.66
N ARG A 125 12.00 5.31 -6.90
CA ARG A 125 11.94 6.76 -7.20
C ARG A 125 10.51 7.27 -7.36
N THR A 126 9.55 6.40 -7.59
CA THR A 126 8.13 6.73 -7.87
C THR A 126 7.15 6.18 -6.84
N GLY A 127 7.60 5.31 -5.94
CA GLY A 127 6.77 4.71 -4.89
C GLY A 127 6.28 5.72 -3.85
N ASP A 128 5.44 5.25 -2.95
CA ASP A 128 4.80 6.11 -1.94
C ASP A 128 5.79 6.74 -0.97
N TYR A 129 6.84 6.02 -0.56
CA TYR A 129 7.90 6.60 0.25
C TYR A 129 8.70 7.68 -0.51
N ALA A 130 8.83 7.56 -1.83
CA ALA A 130 9.44 8.62 -2.62
C ALA A 130 8.56 9.88 -2.68
N LYS A 131 7.23 9.69 -2.78
CA LYS A 131 6.27 10.81 -2.71
C LYS A 131 6.30 11.45 -1.32
N ALA A 132 6.36 10.63 -0.26
CA ALA A 132 6.47 11.12 1.12
C ALA A 132 7.74 11.96 1.34
N ARG A 133 8.91 11.45 0.89
CA ARG A 133 10.18 12.20 0.98
C ARG A 133 10.13 13.51 0.20
N ARG A 134 9.57 13.50 -1.03
CA ARG A 134 9.41 14.74 -1.82
C ARG A 134 8.49 15.75 -1.15
N ALA A 135 7.43 15.29 -0.47
CA ALA A 135 6.56 16.21 0.28
C ALA A 135 7.31 16.91 1.40
N LEU A 136 8.21 16.21 2.11
CA LEU A 136 9.02 16.80 3.18
C LEU A 136 10.18 17.68 2.67
N SER A 137 10.65 17.47 1.44
CA SER A 137 11.75 18.27 0.87
C SER A 137 11.29 19.54 0.16
N GLN A 138 10.00 19.87 0.19
CA GLN A 138 9.43 21.09 -0.40
C GLN A 138 9.29 22.23 0.63
N GLU A 139 9.87 22.05 1.80
CA GLU A 139 10.10 23.12 2.77
C GLU A 139 11.39 23.88 2.42
#